data_27c5e9cc448fbe9f65fa34debb61aff1
#
_entry.id   27c5e9cc448fbe9f65fa34debb61aff1
#
_cell.length_a   1.000
_cell.length_b   1.000
_cell.length_c   1.000
_cell.angle_alpha   90.00
_cell.angle_beta   90.00
_cell.angle_gamma   90.00
#
_symmetry.space_group_name_H-M   'P 1'
#
loop_
_entity.id
_entity.type
_entity.pdbx_description
1 polymer ?
#
loop_
_entity_poly.entity_id
_entity_poly.type
_entity_poly.pdbx_seq_one_letter_code
_entity_poly.pdbx_strand_id
1 'polypeptide(L)'
;MPFFFNQEMAIRMCGCVPVPVATHDDFSLNVEAMAAAITPRTRAILTVSPNNPTGAVYSEASLRAINALCAQRGIYHFSDEAYEYFTYEGVKHFSPASIPGAMKHTLSFYSMSKNYGMASWRVGYVVFPADLFDAMNKVQDTNLICAPMPSQLLALQALQKGKPWVEPKVQALSQVRQTVYKALEGLGDLVQFPKTQGAFYVLMKLPGLKEGVEPIAFNRAMTEKFKVASIPGFAFGLTQTHEANYQRLSYGALEAASVAEGVQRYVAAVQDWYSAY
;
A
#
# COMPACT_ATOMS: atom_id res chain seq x y z
N MET A 1 10.67 -2.41 -3.44
CA MET A 1 10.17 -1.07 -3.83
C MET A 1 9.13 -1.26 -4.90
N PRO A 2 8.11 -0.43 -4.92
CA PRO A 2 7.86 0.73 -4.05
C PRO A 2 7.40 0.34 -2.64
N PHE A 3 7.49 1.26 -1.69
CA PHE A 3 7.08 1.08 -0.29
C PHE A 3 6.15 2.20 0.19
N PHE A 4 5.42 1.98 1.29
CA PHE A 4 4.64 3.04 1.92
C PHE A 4 5.54 3.89 2.83
N PHE A 5 5.62 5.18 2.58
CA PHE A 5 6.60 6.09 3.18
C PHE A 5 6.58 6.14 4.72
N ASN A 6 5.40 5.98 5.37
CA ASN A 6 5.35 6.00 6.83
C ASN A 6 6.10 4.83 7.46
N GLN A 7 6.19 3.68 6.78
CA GLN A 7 6.94 2.53 7.27
C GLN A 7 8.45 2.79 7.23
N GLU A 8 8.94 3.35 6.14
CA GLU A 8 10.34 3.76 6.01
C GLU A 8 10.71 4.82 7.06
N MET A 9 9.85 5.82 7.24
CA MET A 9 10.03 6.84 8.28
C MET A 9 10.05 6.24 9.68
N ALA A 10 9.13 5.31 10.00
CA ALA A 10 9.09 4.65 11.30
C ALA A 10 10.35 3.82 11.58
N ILE A 11 10.87 3.11 10.58
CA ILE A 11 12.13 2.36 10.67
C ILE A 11 13.29 3.32 11.04
N ARG A 12 13.38 4.47 10.37
CA ARG A 12 14.42 5.48 10.66
C ARG A 12 14.26 6.11 12.03
N MET A 13 13.01 6.40 12.45
CA MET A 13 12.74 6.94 13.79
C MET A 13 13.20 5.99 14.91
N CYS A 14 13.20 4.67 14.66
CA CYS A 14 13.73 3.67 15.57
C CYS A 14 15.26 3.51 15.49
N GLY A 15 15.98 4.35 14.76
CA GLY A 15 17.42 4.24 14.55
C GLY A 15 17.84 3.05 13.66
N CYS A 16 16.89 2.43 12.97
CA CYS A 16 17.15 1.33 12.06
C CYS A 16 17.38 1.82 10.63
N VAL A 17 18.06 1.01 9.83
CA VAL A 17 18.34 1.31 8.42
C VAL A 17 17.37 0.52 7.53
N PRO A 18 16.48 1.20 6.80
CA PRO A 18 15.65 0.54 5.80
C PRO A 18 16.51 0.13 4.61
N VAL A 19 16.30 -1.10 4.13
CA VAL A 19 16.93 -1.64 2.93
C VAL A 19 15.84 -1.94 1.90
N PRO A 20 15.55 -1.00 0.99
CA PRO A 20 14.53 -1.19 -0.03
C PRO A 20 14.97 -2.25 -1.04
N VAL A 21 14.08 -3.23 -1.32
CA VAL A 21 14.28 -4.26 -2.33
C VAL A 21 13.27 -4.06 -3.46
N ALA A 22 13.72 -4.06 -4.70
CA ALA A 22 12.85 -3.91 -5.85
C ALA A 22 11.92 -5.12 -6.03
N THR A 23 10.67 -4.86 -6.37
CA THR A 23 9.73 -5.86 -6.89
C THR A 23 10.06 -6.20 -8.34
N HIS A 24 9.37 -7.16 -8.93
CA HIS A 24 9.30 -7.31 -10.39
C HIS A 24 8.46 -6.17 -11.01
N ASP A 25 8.48 -6.07 -12.33
CA ASP A 25 7.79 -4.99 -13.07
C ASP A 25 6.26 -5.03 -12.92
N ASP A 26 5.70 -6.21 -12.66
CA ASP A 26 4.29 -6.41 -12.34
C ASP A 26 3.94 -6.15 -10.86
N PHE A 27 4.90 -5.64 -10.10
CA PHE A 27 4.85 -5.41 -8.66
C PHE A 27 4.74 -6.66 -7.79
N SER A 28 4.98 -7.86 -8.32
CA SER A 28 5.11 -9.07 -7.52
C SER A 28 6.40 -9.08 -6.69
N LEU A 29 6.42 -9.83 -5.57
CA LEU A 29 7.61 -9.91 -4.70
C LEU A 29 8.77 -10.63 -5.40
N ASN A 30 9.94 -9.99 -5.37
CA ASN A 30 11.20 -10.62 -5.76
C ASN A 30 11.83 -11.30 -4.53
N VAL A 31 11.46 -12.55 -4.31
CA VAL A 31 11.89 -13.33 -3.14
C VAL A 31 13.40 -13.54 -3.11
N GLU A 32 14.01 -13.76 -4.26
CA GLU A 32 15.46 -13.98 -4.42
C GLU A 32 16.23 -12.71 -4.05
N ALA A 33 15.80 -11.55 -4.54
CA ALA A 33 16.42 -10.27 -4.19
C ALA A 33 16.25 -9.95 -2.70
N MET A 34 15.10 -10.28 -2.11
CA MET A 34 14.87 -10.12 -0.68
C MET A 34 15.79 -11.04 0.15
N ALA A 35 15.98 -12.28 -0.28
CA ALA A 35 16.91 -13.22 0.35
C ALA A 35 18.37 -12.74 0.28
N ALA A 36 18.78 -12.21 -0.87
CA ALA A 36 20.13 -11.67 -1.10
C ALA A 36 20.43 -10.41 -0.27
N ALA A 37 19.39 -9.62 0.06
CA ALA A 37 19.55 -8.40 0.86
C ALA A 37 19.70 -8.66 2.37
N ILE A 38 19.49 -9.89 2.85
CA ILE A 38 19.61 -10.23 4.27
C ILE A 38 21.09 -10.24 4.71
N THR A 39 21.36 -9.59 5.81
CA THR A 39 22.67 -9.56 6.46
C THR A 39 22.56 -9.98 7.93
N PRO A 40 23.67 -10.23 8.65
CA PRO A 40 23.62 -10.50 10.09
C PRO A 40 22.99 -9.38 10.94
N ARG A 41 22.86 -8.18 10.38
CA ARG A 41 22.20 -7.02 11.03
C ARG A 41 20.71 -6.94 10.74
N THR A 42 20.19 -7.71 9.78
CA THR A 42 18.76 -7.71 9.45
C THR A 42 17.95 -8.19 10.66
N ARG A 43 16.87 -7.49 10.98
CA ARG A 43 15.96 -7.81 12.09
C ARG A 43 14.59 -8.25 11.64
N ALA A 44 14.14 -7.71 10.52
CA ALA A 44 12.84 -8.04 9.97
C ALA A 44 12.80 -7.87 8.45
N ILE A 45 11.86 -8.56 7.81
CA ILE A 45 11.37 -8.26 6.48
C ILE A 45 9.95 -7.70 6.62
N LEU A 46 9.64 -6.62 5.91
CA LEU A 46 8.32 -6.01 5.91
C LEU A 46 7.67 -6.17 4.53
N THR A 47 6.46 -6.72 4.52
CA THR A 47 5.61 -6.82 3.34
C THR A 47 4.30 -6.08 3.57
N VAL A 48 3.71 -5.54 2.50
CA VAL A 48 2.42 -4.83 2.53
C VAL A 48 1.52 -5.47 1.48
N SER A 49 0.46 -6.15 1.90
CA SER A 49 -0.45 -6.83 0.97
C SER A 49 -1.90 -6.78 1.46
N PRO A 50 -2.84 -6.31 0.64
CA PRO A 50 -2.67 -5.61 -0.64
C PRO A 50 -1.82 -4.35 -0.51
N ASN A 51 -1.04 -4.05 -1.54
CA ASN A 51 0.04 -3.06 -1.46
C ASN A 51 -0.43 -1.61 -1.67
N ASN A 52 0.09 -0.72 -0.87
CA ASN A 52 0.14 0.71 -1.10
C ASN A 52 1.60 1.07 -1.43
N PRO A 53 1.93 1.57 -2.64
CA PRO A 53 1.06 2.32 -3.56
C PRO A 53 0.53 1.54 -4.77
N THR A 54 0.92 0.28 -5.00
CA THR A 54 0.74 -0.39 -6.29
C THR A 54 -0.63 -1.03 -6.51
N GLY A 55 -1.33 -1.38 -5.42
CA GLY A 55 -2.53 -2.23 -5.49
C GLY A 55 -2.24 -3.72 -5.72
N ALA A 56 -0.98 -4.15 -5.74
CA ALA A 56 -0.63 -5.56 -5.88
C ALA A 56 -1.10 -6.39 -4.69
N VAL A 57 -1.62 -7.58 -4.95
CA VAL A 57 -1.89 -8.61 -3.94
C VAL A 57 -0.83 -9.67 -4.08
N TYR A 58 -0.01 -9.81 -3.05
CA TYR A 58 1.07 -10.79 -3.13
C TYR A 58 0.54 -12.21 -3.04
N SER A 59 1.14 -13.11 -3.84
CA SER A 59 0.73 -14.51 -3.88
C SER A 59 0.99 -15.22 -2.56
N GLU A 60 0.14 -16.19 -2.21
CA GLU A 60 0.36 -17.06 -1.05
C GLU A 60 1.72 -17.73 -1.12
N ALA A 61 2.15 -18.15 -2.31
CA ALA A 61 3.45 -18.83 -2.51
C ALA A 61 4.63 -17.91 -2.12
N SER A 62 4.64 -16.65 -2.60
CA SER A 62 5.71 -15.71 -2.26
C SER A 62 5.69 -15.30 -0.79
N LEU A 63 4.51 -15.09 -0.20
CA LEU A 63 4.40 -14.77 1.23
C LEU A 63 4.84 -15.94 2.13
N ARG A 64 4.53 -17.19 1.75
CA ARG A 64 5.05 -18.39 2.43
C ARG A 64 6.56 -18.49 2.33
N ALA A 65 7.13 -18.23 1.15
CA ALA A 65 8.58 -18.24 0.94
C ALA A 65 9.28 -17.20 1.80
N ILE A 66 8.77 -15.96 1.87
CA ILE A 66 9.32 -14.90 2.73
C ILE A 66 9.18 -15.28 4.21
N ASN A 67 8.03 -15.82 4.63
CA ASN A 67 7.83 -16.23 6.01
C ASN A 67 8.79 -17.35 6.42
N ALA A 68 8.97 -18.36 5.58
CA ALA A 68 9.93 -19.44 5.79
C ALA A 68 11.39 -18.92 5.86
N LEU A 69 11.73 -17.97 4.99
CA LEU A 69 13.03 -17.30 5.01
C LEU A 69 13.26 -16.56 6.34
N CYS A 70 12.27 -15.86 6.85
CA CYS A 70 12.35 -15.21 8.16
C CYS A 70 12.58 -16.22 9.28
N ALA A 71 11.84 -17.33 9.30
CA ALA A 71 12.03 -18.41 10.27
C ALA A 71 13.46 -18.99 10.23
N GLN A 72 13.96 -19.28 9.02
CA GLN A 72 15.31 -19.85 8.82
C GLN A 72 16.44 -18.90 9.29
N ARG A 73 16.22 -17.60 9.13
CA ARG A 73 17.21 -16.57 9.47
C ARG A 73 17.07 -16.04 10.90
N GLY A 74 16.06 -16.49 11.66
CA GLY A 74 15.78 -16.01 13.02
C GLY A 74 15.43 -14.52 13.06
N ILE A 75 14.72 -14.02 12.04
CA ILE A 75 14.25 -12.64 11.92
C ILE A 75 12.73 -12.59 11.86
N TYR A 76 12.15 -11.41 12.11
CA TYR A 76 10.71 -11.24 12.08
C TYR A 76 10.17 -11.00 10.67
N HIS A 77 8.94 -11.46 10.42
CA HIS A 77 8.14 -11.06 9.27
C HIS A 77 7.07 -10.05 9.72
N PHE A 78 7.19 -8.80 9.29
CA PHE A 78 6.18 -7.76 9.49
C PHE A 78 5.24 -7.75 8.29
N SER A 79 3.97 -8.08 8.51
CA SER A 79 2.94 -8.11 7.47
C SER A 79 1.94 -6.98 7.71
N ASP A 80 1.97 -5.95 6.87
CA ASP A 80 0.96 -4.89 6.89
C ASP A 80 -0.24 -5.33 6.04
N GLU A 81 -1.37 -5.55 6.70
CA GLU A 81 -2.59 -6.11 6.13
C GLU A 81 -3.75 -5.09 6.15
N ALA A 82 -3.42 -3.80 6.16
CA ALA A 82 -4.40 -2.71 6.29
C ALA A 82 -5.49 -2.70 5.19
N TYR A 83 -5.26 -3.39 4.07
CA TYR A 83 -6.18 -3.49 2.93
C TYR A 83 -6.70 -4.92 2.72
N GLU A 84 -6.69 -5.79 3.71
CA GLU A 84 -6.98 -7.23 3.61
C GLU A 84 -8.29 -7.58 2.88
N TYR A 85 -9.33 -6.73 2.98
CA TYR A 85 -10.63 -6.95 2.33
C TYR A 85 -10.73 -6.34 0.93
N PHE A 86 -9.79 -5.45 0.56
CA PHE A 86 -9.81 -4.82 -0.75
C PHE A 86 -9.07 -5.69 -1.77
N THR A 87 -9.71 -6.77 -2.19
CA THR A 87 -9.26 -7.64 -3.27
C THR A 87 -10.37 -7.78 -4.31
N TYR A 88 -10.00 -7.85 -5.58
CA TYR A 88 -10.92 -7.83 -6.71
C TYR A 88 -10.70 -9.06 -7.60
N GLU A 89 -11.67 -9.34 -8.50
CA GLU A 89 -11.54 -10.35 -9.54
C GLU A 89 -11.25 -11.77 -9.00
N GLY A 90 -11.79 -12.09 -7.82
CA GLY A 90 -11.64 -13.40 -7.18
C GLY A 90 -10.29 -13.67 -6.52
N VAL A 91 -9.36 -12.69 -6.55
CA VAL A 91 -8.09 -12.80 -5.83
C VAL A 91 -8.34 -12.80 -4.33
N LYS A 92 -7.64 -13.67 -3.61
CA LYS A 92 -7.76 -13.81 -2.16
C LYS A 92 -6.54 -13.21 -1.47
N HIS A 93 -6.81 -12.45 -0.42
CA HIS A 93 -5.76 -12.05 0.52
C HIS A 93 -5.27 -13.28 1.31
N PHE A 94 -3.97 -13.33 1.55
CA PHE A 94 -3.33 -14.35 2.38
C PHE A 94 -2.56 -13.67 3.52
N SER A 95 -2.87 -14.06 4.78
CA SER A 95 -2.13 -13.59 5.95
C SER A 95 -1.02 -14.57 6.32
N PRO A 96 0.26 -14.14 6.35
CA PRO A 96 1.37 -15.01 6.75
C PRO A 96 1.25 -15.55 8.18
N ALA A 97 0.57 -14.84 9.08
CA ALA A 97 0.34 -15.31 10.44
C ALA A 97 -0.55 -16.56 10.51
N SER A 98 -1.32 -16.86 9.45
CA SER A 98 -2.13 -18.09 9.37
C SER A 98 -1.33 -19.36 9.10
N ILE A 99 -0.05 -19.24 8.77
CA ILE A 99 0.84 -20.39 8.55
C ILE A 99 1.10 -21.09 9.88
N PRO A 100 0.92 -22.42 10.00
CA PRO A 100 1.20 -23.14 11.24
C PRO A 100 2.63 -22.86 11.74
N GLY A 101 2.73 -22.40 12.99
CA GLY A 101 4.01 -22.06 13.63
C GLY A 101 4.55 -20.66 13.31
N ALA A 102 4.01 -19.94 12.34
CA ALA A 102 4.49 -18.61 11.94
C ALA A 102 4.31 -17.54 13.02
N MET A 103 3.37 -17.71 13.92
CA MET A 103 3.14 -16.79 15.06
C MET A 103 4.35 -16.61 15.99
N LYS A 104 5.39 -17.42 15.86
CA LYS A 104 6.64 -17.26 16.63
C LYS A 104 7.53 -16.13 16.08
N HIS A 105 7.31 -15.70 14.86
CA HIS A 105 8.16 -14.70 14.19
C HIS A 105 7.40 -13.76 13.24
N THR A 106 6.07 -13.79 13.26
CA THR A 106 5.25 -12.93 12.39
C THR A 106 4.48 -11.90 13.23
N LEU A 107 4.53 -10.64 12.80
CA LEU A 107 3.69 -9.57 13.30
C LEU A 107 2.76 -9.14 12.17
N SER A 108 1.44 -9.30 12.34
CA SER A 108 0.43 -8.84 11.37
C SER A 108 -0.26 -7.59 11.88
N PHE A 109 -0.20 -6.53 11.06
CA PHE A 109 -0.75 -5.22 11.39
C PHE A 109 -2.07 -5.00 10.66
N TYR A 110 -3.12 -4.71 11.40
CA TYR A 110 -4.47 -4.48 10.89
C TYR A 110 -4.96 -3.09 11.20
N SER A 111 -5.68 -2.48 10.27
CA SER A 111 -6.21 -1.14 10.42
C SER A 111 -7.72 -1.12 10.25
N MET A 112 -8.42 -0.53 11.21
CA MET A 112 -9.86 -0.26 11.07
C MET A 112 -10.13 0.92 10.12
N SER A 113 -9.09 1.72 9.81
CA SER A 113 -9.20 2.94 9.00
C SER A 113 -9.75 2.70 7.60
N LYS A 114 -9.38 1.57 6.97
CA LYS A 114 -9.73 1.26 5.58
C LYS A 114 -10.93 0.33 5.49
N ASN A 115 -10.80 -0.86 6.03
CA ASN A 115 -11.82 -1.90 5.95
C ASN A 115 -13.18 -1.46 6.50
N TYR A 116 -13.16 -0.65 7.56
CA TYR A 116 -14.38 -0.23 8.25
C TYR A 116 -14.65 1.28 8.18
N GLY A 117 -13.85 2.03 7.40
CA GLY A 117 -14.02 3.48 7.24
C GLY A 117 -13.74 4.28 8.53
N MET A 118 -12.98 3.72 9.46
CA MET A 118 -12.74 4.29 10.79
C MET A 118 -11.45 5.11 10.88
N ALA A 119 -11.05 5.79 9.81
CA ALA A 119 -9.78 6.53 9.77
C ALA A 119 -9.67 7.61 10.86
N SER A 120 -10.77 8.32 11.14
CA SER A 120 -10.83 9.37 12.18
C SER A 120 -10.82 8.82 13.61
N TRP A 121 -11.17 7.55 13.79
CA TRP A 121 -11.25 6.92 15.11
C TRP A 121 -9.90 6.46 15.67
N ARG A 122 -8.84 6.49 14.85
CA ARG A 122 -7.45 6.22 15.24
C ARG A 122 -7.27 4.88 15.94
N VAL A 123 -7.84 3.81 15.42
CA VAL A 123 -7.77 2.46 15.99
C VAL A 123 -7.35 1.42 14.95
N GLY A 124 -6.50 0.52 15.35
CA GLY A 124 -6.05 -0.68 14.67
C GLY A 124 -5.58 -1.70 15.70
N TYR A 125 -5.10 -2.82 15.25
CA TYR A 125 -4.56 -3.84 16.13
C TYR A 125 -3.41 -4.57 15.46
N VAL A 126 -2.58 -5.20 16.28
CA VAL A 126 -1.48 -6.05 15.84
C VAL A 126 -1.58 -7.41 16.50
N VAL A 127 -1.36 -8.46 15.72
CA VAL A 127 -1.20 -9.83 16.21
C VAL A 127 0.30 -10.14 16.14
N PHE A 128 0.90 -10.54 17.25
CA PHE A 128 2.35 -10.66 17.38
C PHE A 128 2.77 -11.83 18.29
N PRO A 129 4.04 -12.29 18.25
CA PRO A 129 4.56 -13.33 19.12
C PRO A 129 4.38 -13.01 20.61
N ALA A 130 3.97 -13.99 21.39
CA ALA A 130 3.66 -13.79 22.82
C ALA A 130 4.86 -13.32 23.66
N ASP A 131 6.08 -13.68 23.26
CA ASP A 131 7.33 -13.26 23.91
C ASP A 131 7.64 -11.77 23.73
N LEU A 132 6.98 -11.09 22.81
CA LEU A 132 7.09 -9.64 22.62
C LEU A 132 6.07 -8.85 23.47
N PHE A 133 5.21 -9.51 24.24
CA PHE A 133 4.10 -8.85 24.96
C PHE A 133 4.57 -7.69 25.85
N ASP A 134 5.58 -7.92 26.68
CA ASP A 134 6.08 -6.89 27.60
C ASP A 134 6.69 -5.70 26.84
N ALA A 135 7.43 -5.96 25.77
CA ALA A 135 8.00 -4.91 24.95
C ALA A 135 6.93 -4.09 24.22
N MET A 136 5.95 -4.75 23.63
CA MET A 136 4.83 -4.10 22.95
C MET A 136 3.98 -3.26 23.91
N ASN A 137 3.71 -3.80 25.11
CA ASN A 137 2.96 -3.07 26.15
C ASN A 137 3.69 -1.81 26.62
N LYS A 138 5.01 -1.90 26.88
CA LYS A 138 5.83 -0.74 27.24
C LYS A 138 5.84 0.35 26.17
N VAL A 139 5.99 -0.06 24.91
CA VAL A 139 5.97 0.90 23.77
C VAL A 139 4.61 1.56 23.66
N GLN A 140 3.53 0.79 23.77
CA GLN A 140 2.17 1.32 23.68
C GLN A 140 1.86 2.28 24.82
N ASP A 141 2.18 1.89 26.06
CA ASP A 141 1.99 2.73 27.25
C ASP A 141 2.75 4.06 27.17
N THR A 142 3.99 4.00 26.68
CA THR A 142 4.83 5.20 26.58
C THR A 142 4.36 6.16 25.48
N ASN A 143 3.91 5.63 24.33
CA ASN A 143 3.56 6.46 23.18
C ASN A 143 2.15 7.03 23.24
N LEU A 144 1.16 6.23 23.62
CA LEU A 144 -0.24 6.60 23.46
C LEU A 144 -1.14 6.02 24.58
N ILE A 145 -0.59 5.24 25.50
CA ILE A 145 -1.33 4.49 26.53
C ILE A 145 -2.26 3.45 25.87
N CYS A 146 -3.36 3.91 25.26
CA CYS A 146 -4.27 3.07 24.48
C CYS A 146 -5.07 3.90 23.47
N ALA A 147 -5.72 3.22 22.51
CA ALA A 147 -6.74 3.87 21.69
C ALA A 147 -7.94 4.32 22.57
N PRO A 148 -8.65 5.41 22.22
CA PRO A 148 -9.81 5.87 22.98
C PRO A 148 -10.85 4.75 23.16
N MET A 149 -11.40 4.61 24.35
CA MET A 149 -12.38 3.54 24.67
C MET A 149 -13.56 3.48 23.67
N PRO A 150 -14.18 4.61 23.27
CA PRO A 150 -15.25 4.57 22.25
C PRO A 150 -14.76 3.95 20.93
N SER A 151 -13.52 4.24 20.51
CA SER A 151 -12.94 3.67 19.30
C SER A 151 -12.76 2.15 19.42
N GLN A 152 -12.33 1.67 20.59
CA GLN A 152 -12.16 0.23 20.83
C GLN A 152 -13.51 -0.50 20.80
N LEU A 153 -14.55 0.06 21.42
CA LEU A 153 -15.89 -0.52 21.42
C LEU A 153 -16.49 -0.58 20.01
N LEU A 154 -16.33 0.49 19.23
CA LEU A 154 -16.76 0.51 17.83
C LEU A 154 -15.95 -0.46 16.96
N ALA A 155 -14.64 -0.56 17.18
CA ALA A 155 -13.80 -1.53 16.48
C ALA A 155 -14.25 -2.98 16.78
N LEU A 156 -14.57 -3.29 18.05
CA LEU A 156 -15.11 -4.59 18.43
C LEU A 156 -16.42 -4.89 17.68
N GLN A 157 -17.35 -3.94 17.65
CA GLN A 157 -18.60 -4.09 16.91
C GLN A 157 -18.37 -4.26 15.40
N ALA A 158 -17.43 -3.52 14.83
CA ALA A 158 -17.05 -3.64 13.42
C ALA A 158 -16.48 -5.03 13.10
N LEU A 159 -15.57 -5.54 13.94
CA LEU A 159 -14.99 -6.88 13.78
C LEU A 159 -16.06 -7.99 13.93
N GLN A 160 -17.02 -7.83 14.81
CA GLN A 160 -18.15 -8.77 14.95
C GLN A 160 -19.05 -8.79 13.71
N LYS A 161 -19.22 -7.65 13.01
CA LYS A 161 -19.91 -7.59 11.71
C LYS A 161 -19.08 -8.25 10.62
N GLY A 162 -17.75 -8.09 10.68
CA GLY A 162 -16.78 -8.75 9.83
C GLY A 162 -16.91 -8.45 8.34
N LYS A 163 -16.37 -9.35 7.54
CA LYS A 163 -16.33 -9.26 6.07
C LYS A 163 -17.71 -9.04 5.41
N PRO A 164 -18.82 -9.68 5.84
CA PRO A 164 -20.13 -9.46 5.23
C PRO A 164 -20.60 -8.00 5.22
N TRP A 165 -20.15 -7.20 6.20
CA TRP A 165 -20.45 -5.77 6.23
C TRP A 165 -19.61 -4.95 5.26
N VAL A 166 -18.38 -5.37 5.01
CA VAL A 166 -17.43 -4.68 4.12
C VAL A 166 -17.67 -5.03 2.65
N GLU A 167 -18.03 -6.26 2.37
CA GLU A 167 -18.10 -6.83 1.01
C GLU A 167 -18.95 -6.03 0.01
N PRO A 168 -20.17 -5.52 0.35
CA PRO A 168 -20.93 -4.68 -0.58
C PRO A 168 -20.20 -3.38 -0.97
N LYS A 169 -19.40 -2.83 -0.05
CA LYS A 169 -18.62 -1.61 -0.30
C LYS A 169 -17.43 -1.89 -1.22
N VAL A 170 -16.79 -3.04 -1.05
CA VAL A 170 -15.71 -3.50 -1.93
C VAL A 170 -16.25 -3.78 -3.34
N GLN A 171 -17.44 -4.35 -3.47
CA GLN A 171 -18.10 -4.56 -4.76
C GLN A 171 -18.40 -3.23 -5.46
N ALA A 172 -18.96 -2.25 -4.75
CA ALA A 172 -19.18 -0.91 -5.30
C ALA A 172 -17.85 -0.26 -5.75
N LEU A 173 -16.83 -0.38 -4.95
CA LEU A 173 -15.49 0.14 -5.26
C LEU A 173 -14.86 -0.58 -6.46
N SER A 174 -15.17 -1.85 -6.70
CA SER A 174 -14.72 -2.57 -7.89
C SER A 174 -15.23 -1.94 -9.19
N GLN A 175 -16.45 -1.42 -9.20
CA GLN A 175 -17.00 -0.68 -10.36
C GLN A 175 -16.28 0.65 -10.57
N VAL A 176 -16.00 1.37 -9.49
CA VAL A 176 -15.22 2.62 -9.54
C VAL A 176 -13.83 2.34 -10.09
N ARG A 177 -13.17 1.27 -9.62
CA ARG A 177 -11.88 0.81 -10.13
C ARG A 177 -11.92 0.60 -11.65
N GLN A 178 -12.92 -0.10 -12.17
CA GLN A 178 -13.07 -0.32 -13.62
C GLN A 178 -13.18 0.99 -14.40
N THR A 179 -13.93 1.96 -13.87
CA THR A 179 -14.05 3.31 -14.47
C THR A 179 -12.69 3.99 -14.54
N VAL A 180 -11.91 3.93 -13.48
CA VAL A 180 -10.56 4.52 -13.42
C VAL A 180 -9.63 3.85 -14.43
N TYR A 181 -9.57 2.51 -14.42
CA TYR A 181 -8.70 1.76 -15.35
C TYR A 181 -9.06 2.06 -16.81
N LYS A 182 -10.34 2.04 -17.16
CA LYS A 182 -10.80 2.36 -18.52
C LYS A 182 -10.40 3.78 -18.95
N ALA A 183 -10.51 4.75 -18.07
CA ALA A 183 -10.10 6.12 -18.36
C ALA A 183 -8.58 6.24 -18.58
N LEU A 184 -7.78 5.57 -17.76
CA LEU A 184 -6.32 5.56 -17.88
C LEU A 184 -5.84 4.79 -19.12
N GLU A 185 -6.48 3.68 -19.47
CA GLU A 185 -6.20 2.93 -20.71
C GLU A 185 -6.43 3.78 -21.97
N GLY A 186 -7.38 4.73 -21.91
CA GLY A 186 -7.63 5.71 -22.97
C GLY A 186 -6.46 6.65 -23.25
N LEU A 187 -5.48 6.75 -22.36
CA LEU A 187 -4.26 7.53 -22.56
C LEU A 187 -3.19 6.80 -23.43
N GLY A 188 -3.39 5.51 -23.70
CA GLY A 188 -2.45 4.71 -24.50
C GLY A 188 -1.03 4.76 -23.95
N ASP A 189 -0.06 5.05 -24.81
CA ASP A 189 1.37 5.05 -24.46
C ASP A 189 1.81 6.19 -23.53
N LEU A 190 0.92 7.14 -23.24
CA LEU A 190 1.22 8.24 -22.31
C LEU A 190 1.30 7.76 -20.85
N VAL A 191 0.76 6.58 -20.53
CA VAL A 191 0.84 5.97 -19.20
C VAL A 191 1.09 4.47 -19.30
N GLN A 192 1.86 3.95 -18.35
CA GLN A 192 2.12 2.51 -18.24
C GLN A 192 1.82 2.06 -16.81
N PHE A 193 1.01 1.04 -16.65
CA PHE A 193 0.70 0.46 -15.34
C PHE A 193 0.24 -0.99 -15.47
N PRO A 194 0.65 -1.89 -14.58
CA PRO A 194 0.06 -3.22 -14.47
C PRO A 194 -1.33 -3.14 -13.83
N LYS A 195 -2.25 -3.98 -14.28
CA LYS A 195 -3.56 -4.14 -13.63
C LYS A 195 -3.39 -4.93 -12.35
N THR A 196 -3.49 -4.26 -11.22
CA THR A 196 -3.40 -4.88 -9.91
C THR A 196 -4.78 -5.10 -9.29
N GLN A 197 -4.93 -6.13 -8.45
CA GLN A 197 -6.23 -6.59 -7.96
C GLN A 197 -6.45 -6.30 -6.48
N GLY A 198 -5.77 -5.31 -5.92
CA GLY A 198 -5.95 -4.98 -4.50
C GLY A 198 -5.94 -3.50 -4.17
N ALA A 199 -6.22 -3.21 -2.91
CA ALA A 199 -6.30 -1.87 -2.34
C ALA A 199 -7.23 -0.94 -3.16
N PHE A 200 -6.96 0.34 -3.25
CA PHE A 200 -7.70 1.31 -4.08
C PHE A 200 -6.75 2.36 -4.67
N TYR A 201 -5.64 1.86 -5.20
CA TYR A 201 -4.59 2.67 -5.81
C TYR A 201 -4.27 2.15 -7.21
N VAL A 202 -3.82 3.08 -8.06
CA VAL A 202 -3.10 2.76 -9.29
C VAL A 202 -1.77 3.50 -9.22
N LEU A 203 -0.68 2.75 -9.30
CA LEU A 203 0.64 3.31 -9.50
C LEU A 203 0.99 3.19 -10.97
N MET A 204 1.16 4.32 -11.63
CA MET A 204 1.46 4.38 -13.05
C MET A 204 2.78 5.07 -13.31
N LYS A 205 3.45 4.67 -14.37
CA LYS A 205 4.61 5.31 -14.94
C LYS A 205 4.14 6.21 -16.09
N LEU A 206 4.57 7.47 -16.06
CA LEU A 206 4.43 8.39 -17.18
C LEU A 206 5.79 8.44 -17.89
N PRO A 207 5.97 7.79 -19.05
CA PRO A 207 7.21 7.84 -19.81
C PRO A 207 7.39 9.23 -20.42
N GLY A 208 8.65 9.64 -20.61
CA GLY A 208 8.97 10.79 -21.44
C GLY A 208 8.79 12.17 -20.84
N LEU A 209 8.99 12.35 -19.55
CA LEU A 209 9.21 13.70 -19.02
C LEU A 209 10.45 14.31 -19.66
N LYS A 210 10.32 15.53 -20.17
CA LYS A 210 11.46 16.24 -20.77
C LYS A 210 12.58 16.46 -19.76
N GLU A 211 13.79 16.43 -20.28
CA GLU A 211 15.01 16.73 -19.52
C GLU A 211 14.90 18.12 -18.87
N GLY A 212 15.26 18.20 -17.59
CA GLY A 212 15.22 19.46 -16.83
C GLY A 212 13.87 19.79 -16.19
N VAL A 213 12.80 19.01 -16.38
CA VAL A 213 11.53 19.20 -15.69
C VAL A 213 11.61 18.62 -14.28
N GLU A 214 11.38 19.45 -13.28
CA GLU A 214 11.31 18.96 -11.88
C GLU A 214 10.14 17.96 -11.71
N PRO A 215 10.38 16.84 -11.02
CA PRO A 215 9.34 15.82 -10.78
C PRO A 215 8.05 16.35 -10.17
N ILE A 216 8.15 17.35 -9.31
CA ILE A 216 7.00 17.97 -8.64
C ILE A 216 6.25 18.95 -9.55
N ALA A 217 6.84 19.42 -10.64
CA ALA A 217 6.23 20.40 -11.54
C ALA A 217 4.93 19.87 -12.16
N PHE A 218 4.90 18.60 -12.55
CA PHE A 218 3.68 17.94 -13.03
C PHE A 218 2.58 17.94 -11.96
N ASN A 219 2.92 17.54 -10.72
CA ASN A 219 1.95 17.50 -9.62
C ASN A 219 1.41 18.89 -9.28
N ARG A 220 2.25 19.93 -9.34
CA ARG A 220 1.85 21.31 -9.13
C ARG A 220 0.88 21.77 -10.23
N ALA A 221 1.25 21.61 -11.48
CA ALA A 221 0.40 21.98 -12.63
C ALA A 221 -0.95 21.27 -12.58
N MET A 222 -0.96 19.98 -12.29
CA MET A 222 -2.16 19.18 -12.16
C MET A 222 -3.08 19.69 -11.05
N THR A 223 -2.53 20.02 -9.89
CA THR A 223 -3.30 20.53 -8.75
C THR A 223 -3.81 21.95 -9.02
N GLU A 224 -2.97 22.83 -9.55
CA GLU A 224 -3.30 24.25 -9.76
C GLU A 224 -4.26 24.45 -10.94
N LYS A 225 -4.03 23.77 -12.07
CA LYS A 225 -4.81 23.96 -13.31
C LYS A 225 -6.03 23.03 -13.37
N PHE A 226 -5.86 21.75 -13.06
CA PHE A 226 -6.90 20.73 -13.25
C PHE A 226 -7.66 20.36 -11.97
N LYS A 227 -7.25 20.89 -10.81
CA LYS A 227 -7.90 20.65 -9.51
C LYS A 227 -8.00 19.15 -9.17
N VAL A 228 -6.97 18.38 -9.52
CA VAL A 228 -6.81 16.96 -9.20
C VAL A 228 -5.41 16.75 -8.66
N ALA A 229 -5.26 15.83 -7.72
CA ALA A 229 -3.98 15.53 -7.10
C ALA A 229 -3.62 14.06 -7.23
N SER A 230 -2.34 13.80 -7.44
CA SER A 230 -1.71 12.48 -7.31
C SER A 230 -0.50 12.57 -6.40
N ILE A 231 0.02 11.43 -5.95
CA ILE A 231 1.25 11.41 -5.18
C ILE A 231 2.39 10.92 -6.07
N PRO A 232 3.48 11.69 -6.17
CA PRO A 232 4.63 11.34 -7.00
C PRO A 232 5.39 10.13 -6.45
N GLY A 233 5.97 9.34 -7.34
CA GLY A 233 6.65 8.08 -7.03
C GLY A 233 7.82 8.18 -6.07
N PHE A 234 8.51 9.33 -6.01
CA PHE A 234 9.60 9.51 -5.06
C PHE A 234 9.16 9.40 -3.60
N ALA A 235 7.89 9.73 -3.29
CA ALA A 235 7.34 9.50 -1.95
C ALA A 235 7.30 8.01 -1.57
N PHE A 236 7.36 7.11 -2.54
CA PHE A 236 7.35 5.66 -2.36
C PHE A 236 8.73 5.03 -2.65
N GLY A 237 9.78 5.83 -2.68
CA GLY A 237 11.16 5.39 -2.91
C GLY A 237 11.53 5.17 -4.37
N LEU A 238 10.64 5.46 -5.32
CA LEU A 238 10.93 5.33 -6.74
C LEU A 238 11.74 6.54 -7.22
N THR A 239 12.90 6.29 -7.82
CA THR A 239 13.69 7.34 -8.44
C THR A 239 12.93 7.91 -9.63
N GLN A 240 12.81 9.22 -9.69
CA GLN A 240 12.28 9.90 -10.86
C GLN A 240 13.44 10.26 -11.80
N THR A 241 13.34 9.76 -13.01
CA THR A 241 14.26 10.06 -14.13
C THR A 241 13.44 10.62 -15.29
N HIS A 242 14.10 11.08 -16.33
CA HIS A 242 13.43 11.49 -17.58
C HIS A 242 12.61 10.34 -18.19
N GLU A 243 13.02 9.10 -17.92
CA GLU A 243 12.38 7.90 -18.48
C GLU A 243 11.20 7.40 -17.61
N ALA A 244 11.10 7.84 -16.36
CA ALA A 244 10.13 7.30 -15.43
C ALA A 244 9.69 8.33 -14.38
N ASN A 245 8.52 8.91 -14.58
CA ASN A 245 7.79 9.65 -13.56
C ASN A 245 6.62 8.80 -13.07
N TYR A 246 6.75 8.27 -11.84
CA TYR A 246 5.68 7.49 -11.25
C TYR A 246 4.68 8.38 -10.52
N GLN A 247 3.39 8.06 -10.70
CA GLN A 247 2.28 8.77 -10.06
C GLN A 247 1.32 7.75 -9.45
N ARG A 248 0.92 7.97 -8.19
CA ARG A 248 -0.14 7.17 -7.55
C ARG A 248 -1.44 7.93 -7.55
N LEU A 249 -2.47 7.37 -8.17
CA LEU A 249 -3.86 7.77 -7.98
C LEU A 249 -4.51 6.93 -6.88
N SER A 250 -5.40 7.57 -6.11
CA SER A 250 -6.31 6.89 -5.18
C SER A 250 -7.74 7.03 -5.69
N TYR A 251 -8.47 5.91 -5.76
CA TYR A 251 -9.89 5.89 -6.13
C TYR A 251 -10.80 5.44 -4.97
N GLY A 252 -10.24 5.31 -3.76
CA GLY A 252 -10.96 4.95 -2.54
C GLY A 252 -11.73 6.11 -1.89
N ALA A 253 -11.81 7.26 -2.55
CA ALA A 253 -12.59 8.38 -2.07
C ALA A 253 -14.10 8.16 -2.36
N LEU A 254 -14.87 8.84 -1.69
CA LEU A 254 -16.25 8.91 -1.29
C LEU A 254 -17.32 8.47 -2.29
N GLU A 255 -17.41 9.03 -3.48
CA GLU A 255 -18.52 8.79 -4.42
C GLU A 255 -18.00 8.47 -5.81
N ALA A 256 -18.66 7.51 -6.47
CA ALA A 256 -18.30 7.08 -7.82
C ALA A 256 -18.26 8.24 -8.83
N ALA A 257 -19.21 9.18 -8.72
CA ALA A 257 -19.28 10.36 -9.59
C ALA A 257 -18.05 11.27 -9.40
N SER A 258 -17.66 11.54 -8.16
CA SER A 258 -16.48 12.36 -7.85
C SER A 258 -15.17 11.72 -8.33
N VAL A 259 -15.07 10.38 -8.23
CA VAL A 259 -13.89 9.66 -8.73
C VAL A 259 -13.89 9.69 -10.27
N ALA A 260 -15.03 9.49 -10.91
CA ALA A 260 -15.16 9.57 -12.37
C ALA A 260 -14.77 10.96 -12.89
N GLU A 261 -15.23 12.03 -12.26
CA GLU A 261 -14.83 13.39 -12.60
C GLU A 261 -13.32 13.61 -12.36
N GLY A 262 -12.82 13.18 -11.20
CA GLY A 262 -11.41 13.31 -10.85
C GLY A 262 -10.47 12.61 -11.84
N VAL A 263 -10.81 11.40 -12.28
CA VAL A 263 -9.99 10.68 -13.27
C VAL A 263 -10.05 11.34 -14.65
N GLN A 264 -11.18 11.93 -15.06
CA GLN A 264 -11.25 12.69 -16.31
C GLN A 264 -10.37 13.95 -16.26
N ARG A 265 -10.36 14.67 -15.14
CA ARG A 265 -9.46 15.80 -14.92
C ARG A 265 -7.98 15.35 -14.97
N TYR A 266 -7.67 14.17 -14.40
CA TYR A 266 -6.34 13.61 -14.47
C TYR A 266 -5.93 13.27 -15.90
N VAL A 267 -6.81 12.63 -16.68
CA VAL A 267 -6.59 12.35 -18.11
C VAL A 267 -6.30 13.62 -18.89
N ALA A 268 -7.13 14.66 -18.71
CA ALA A 268 -6.92 15.97 -19.35
C ALA A 268 -5.57 16.60 -18.95
N ALA A 269 -5.18 16.46 -17.67
CA ALA A 269 -3.90 16.98 -17.19
C ALA A 269 -2.70 16.28 -17.85
N VAL A 270 -2.76 14.95 -17.99
CA VAL A 270 -1.71 14.17 -18.68
C VAL A 270 -1.61 14.58 -20.14
N GLN A 271 -2.73 14.67 -20.85
CA GLN A 271 -2.77 15.06 -22.25
C GLN A 271 -2.24 16.50 -22.48
N ASP A 272 -2.67 17.45 -21.65
CA ASP A 272 -2.18 18.85 -21.70
C ASP A 272 -0.66 18.91 -21.45
N TRP A 273 -0.17 18.14 -20.47
CA TRP A 273 1.26 18.11 -20.14
C TRP A 273 2.10 17.63 -21.33
N TYR A 274 1.70 16.52 -21.95
CA TYR A 274 2.45 16.00 -23.11
C TYR A 274 2.28 16.85 -24.37
N SER A 275 1.20 17.64 -24.48
CA SER A 275 1.01 18.58 -25.60
C SER A 275 1.82 19.87 -25.44
N ALA A 276 2.06 20.31 -24.20
CA ALA A 276 2.80 21.53 -23.88
C ALA A 276 4.30 21.31 -23.81
N TYR A 277 4.75 20.10 -23.61
CA TYR A 277 6.14 19.69 -23.41
C TYR A 277 6.52 18.52 -24.32
#